data_05a35fcdb94a445b9bca3374e57c3396
#
_entry.id   05a35fcdb94a445b9bca3374e57c3396
#
_cell.length_a   1.000
_cell.length_b   1.000
_cell.length_c   1.000
_cell.angle_alpha   90.00
_cell.angle_beta   90.00
_cell.angle_gamma   90.00
#
_symmetry.space_group_name_H-M   'P 1'
#
loop_
_entity.id
_entity.type
_entity.pdbx_description
1 polymer ?
#
loop_
_entity_poly.entity_id
_entity_poly.type
_entity_poly.pdbx_seq_one_letter_code
_entity_poly.pdbx_strand_id
1 'polypeptide(L)'
;MNIIPGQTPCLRCIFPELPDPGSAPTCDTAGVIAPVVMRVAATQVAEAFKLLVGDRDSLSRKLRQFDVWTNEEKAIGTGSPDPNCETCGKRHFEFLDAGSSEFAAVLCGRDAVQIAPNANTKLDLDQLADRLKFNFSVNQNEYLLRFSPDVFEVTVFSDGRAIVKGTDDSTVARTLYAKYIGV
;
A
#
# COMPACT_ATOMS: atom_id res chain seq x y z
N MET A 1 0.68 3.31 17.60
CA MET A 1 0.09 4.50 18.27
C MET A 1 -1.37 4.64 17.85
N ASN A 2 -2.19 5.28 18.68
CA ASN A 2 -3.55 5.67 18.30
C ASN A 2 -3.53 7.03 17.60
N ILE A 3 -4.29 7.18 16.52
CA ILE A 3 -4.48 8.43 15.80
C ILE A 3 -5.95 8.85 15.92
N ILE A 4 -6.20 9.90 16.71
CA ILE A 4 -7.52 10.46 16.91
C ILE A 4 -7.51 11.88 16.34
N PRO A 5 -8.23 12.17 15.27
CA PRO A 5 -8.22 13.46 14.61
C PRO A 5 -8.47 14.63 15.58
N GLY A 6 -7.60 15.63 15.54
CA GLY A 6 -7.66 16.81 16.42
C GLY A 6 -7.22 16.59 17.88
N GLN A 7 -6.92 15.36 18.30
CA GLN A 7 -6.53 15.04 19.67
C GLN A 7 -5.11 14.49 19.80
N THR A 8 -4.68 13.66 18.82
CA THR A 8 -3.34 13.09 18.82
C THR A 8 -2.61 13.46 17.54
N PRO A 9 -1.26 13.43 17.53
CA PRO A 9 -0.49 13.59 16.31
C PRO A 9 -0.88 12.53 15.27
N CYS A 10 -0.90 12.91 14.02
CA CYS A 10 -1.06 11.97 12.91
C CYS A 10 0.29 11.32 12.54
N LEU A 11 0.28 10.37 11.61
CA LEU A 11 1.51 9.70 11.18
C LEU A 11 2.52 10.71 10.59
N ARG A 12 2.05 11.71 9.83
CA ARG A 12 2.88 12.76 9.22
C ARG A 12 3.55 13.68 10.26
N CYS A 13 2.96 13.87 11.45
CA CYS A 13 3.62 14.58 12.54
C CYS A 13 4.85 13.84 13.08
N ILE A 14 4.83 12.50 13.03
CA ILE A 14 5.91 11.65 13.55
C ILE A 14 6.97 11.36 12.50
N PHE A 15 6.51 11.13 11.26
CA PHE A 15 7.34 10.86 10.09
C PHE A 15 7.06 11.93 9.03
N PRO A 16 7.74 13.09 9.10
CA PRO A 16 7.48 14.22 8.20
C PRO A 16 7.90 13.94 6.76
N GLU A 17 8.77 12.98 6.54
CA GLU A 17 9.23 12.57 5.22
C GLU A 17 8.90 11.12 4.96
N LEU A 18 8.53 10.79 3.73
CA LEU A 18 8.44 9.41 3.29
C LEU A 18 9.83 8.88 2.95
N PRO A 19 10.12 7.61 3.22
CA PRO A 19 11.34 7.00 2.72
C PRO A 19 11.34 7.00 1.18
N ASP A 20 12.52 7.11 0.60
CA ASP A 20 12.67 6.98 -0.85
C ASP A 20 12.09 5.66 -1.35
N PRO A 21 11.44 5.65 -2.52
CA PRO A 21 10.92 4.42 -3.10
C PRO A 21 11.99 3.32 -3.17
N GLY A 22 11.68 2.16 -2.61
CA GLY A 22 12.60 1.01 -2.57
C GLY A 22 13.68 1.05 -1.47
N SER A 23 13.79 2.11 -0.67
CA SER A 23 14.77 2.19 0.42
C SER A 23 14.34 1.44 1.69
N ALA A 24 13.04 1.26 1.89
CA ALA A 24 12.53 0.56 3.07
C ALA A 24 12.65 -0.96 2.89
N PRO A 25 13.14 -1.70 3.93
CA PRO A 25 13.13 -3.14 3.91
C PRO A 25 11.71 -3.70 3.75
N THR A 26 11.57 -4.71 2.92
CA THR A 26 10.32 -5.45 2.73
C THR A 26 10.31 -6.74 3.55
N CYS A 27 9.15 -7.40 3.64
CA CYS A 27 9.06 -8.72 4.27
C CYS A 27 9.99 -9.75 3.62
N ASP A 28 10.27 -9.60 2.31
CA ASP A 28 11.14 -10.52 1.57
C ASP A 28 12.61 -10.24 1.80
N THR A 29 13.00 -8.95 1.93
CA THR A 29 14.39 -8.58 2.10
C THR A 29 14.86 -8.67 3.55
N ALA A 30 14.00 -8.38 4.51
CA ALA A 30 14.31 -8.40 5.94
C ALA A 30 13.75 -9.63 6.68
N GLY A 31 12.74 -10.27 6.13
CA GLY A 31 11.98 -11.32 6.80
C GLY A 31 11.03 -10.77 7.87
N VAL A 32 10.03 -11.57 8.22
CA VAL A 32 9.10 -11.28 9.32
C VAL A 32 8.77 -12.58 10.04
N ILE A 33 8.91 -12.60 11.36
CA ILE A 33 8.49 -13.74 12.17
C ILE A 33 7.07 -13.56 12.71
N ALA A 34 6.28 -14.63 12.69
CA ALA A 34 4.87 -14.58 13.10
C ALA A 34 4.62 -13.97 14.50
N PRO A 35 5.47 -14.24 15.54
CA PRO A 35 5.28 -13.65 16.86
C PRO A 35 5.19 -12.13 16.89
N VAL A 36 5.96 -11.38 16.08
CA VAL A 36 5.87 -9.90 16.07
C VAL A 36 4.55 -9.44 15.47
N VAL A 37 4.08 -10.11 14.42
CA VAL A 37 2.78 -9.81 13.79
C VAL A 37 1.64 -10.03 14.79
N MET A 38 1.66 -11.16 15.51
CA MET A 38 0.67 -11.47 16.54
C MET A 38 0.68 -10.45 17.67
N ARG A 39 1.86 -10.04 18.16
CA ARG A 39 1.98 -9.04 19.23
C ARG A 39 1.42 -7.69 18.81
N VAL A 40 1.75 -7.23 17.60
CA VAL A 40 1.24 -5.96 17.06
C VAL A 40 -0.27 -6.03 16.89
N ALA A 41 -0.80 -7.10 16.29
CA ALA A 41 -2.23 -7.29 16.09
C ALA A 41 -3.00 -7.34 17.43
N ALA A 42 -2.52 -8.09 18.42
CA ALA A 42 -3.15 -8.16 19.74
C ALA A 42 -3.19 -6.78 20.42
N THR A 43 -2.11 -5.99 20.29
CA THR A 43 -2.07 -4.63 20.83
C THR A 43 -3.09 -3.73 20.11
N GLN A 44 -3.18 -3.80 18.80
CA GLN A 44 -4.17 -3.02 18.02
C GLN A 44 -5.61 -3.37 18.39
N VAL A 45 -5.92 -4.65 18.53
CA VAL A 45 -7.25 -5.14 18.93
C VAL A 45 -7.61 -4.64 20.35
N ALA A 46 -6.69 -4.70 21.29
CA ALA A 46 -6.92 -4.18 22.63
C ALA A 46 -7.22 -2.68 22.65
N GLU A 47 -6.48 -1.88 21.87
CA GLU A 47 -6.75 -0.44 21.73
C GLU A 47 -8.10 -0.18 21.02
N ALA A 48 -8.47 -0.99 20.02
CA ALA A 48 -9.77 -0.91 19.36
C ALA A 48 -10.92 -1.19 20.35
N PHE A 49 -10.79 -2.19 21.23
CA PHE A 49 -11.80 -2.47 22.26
C PHE A 49 -12.00 -1.29 23.20
N LYS A 50 -10.93 -0.63 23.65
CA LYS A 50 -11.04 0.58 24.49
C LYS A 50 -11.83 1.69 23.78
N LEU A 51 -11.61 1.90 22.49
CA LEU A 51 -12.38 2.85 21.68
C LEU A 51 -13.86 2.47 21.60
N LEU A 52 -14.15 1.20 21.35
CA LEU A 52 -15.53 0.69 21.19
C LEU A 52 -16.34 0.76 22.48
N VAL A 53 -15.72 0.53 23.64
CA VAL A 53 -16.40 0.64 24.94
C VAL A 53 -16.40 2.08 25.49
N GLY A 54 -15.79 3.04 24.76
CA GLY A 54 -15.77 4.45 25.16
C GLY A 54 -14.69 4.82 26.18
N ASP A 55 -13.82 3.90 26.57
CA ASP A 55 -12.72 4.15 27.52
C ASP A 55 -11.52 4.83 26.83
N ARG A 56 -11.67 6.12 26.57
CA ARG A 56 -10.65 6.91 25.87
C ARG A 56 -9.45 7.27 26.74
N ASP A 57 -9.62 7.27 28.05
CA ASP A 57 -8.55 7.61 29.01
C ASP A 57 -7.49 6.50 29.08
N SER A 58 -7.88 5.27 28.86
CA SER A 58 -6.99 4.10 28.81
C SER A 58 -6.25 3.94 27.49
N LEU A 59 -6.52 4.77 26.47
CA LEU A 59 -5.83 4.70 25.18
C LEU A 59 -4.35 5.07 25.29
N SER A 60 -3.49 4.29 24.64
CA SER A 60 -2.07 4.61 24.59
C SER A 60 -1.82 5.84 23.71
N ARG A 61 -1.14 6.84 24.31
CA ARG A 61 -0.66 8.04 23.61
C ARG A 61 0.82 7.95 23.24
N LYS A 62 1.29 6.73 23.00
CA LYS A 62 2.70 6.47 22.71
C LYS A 62 2.85 5.69 21.44
N LEU A 63 3.88 6.00 20.68
CA LEU A 63 4.38 5.12 19.62
C LEU A 63 5.08 3.94 20.30
N ARG A 64 4.65 2.72 20.02
CA ARG A 64 5.28 1.50 20.54
C ARG A 64 6.08 0.82 19.45
N GLN A 65 7.30 0.44 19.80
CA GLN A 65 8.19 -0.38 19.00
C GLN A 65 8.47 -1.67 19.76
N PHE A 66 8.37 -2.80 19.07
CA PHE A 66 8.64 -4.11 19.64
C PHE A 66 9.75 -4.79 18.86
N ASP A 67 10.72 -5.33 19.57
CA ASP A 67 11.63 -6.33 19.07
C ASP A 67 11.39 -7.63 19.85
N VAL A 68 10.78 -8.62 19.20
CA VAL A 68 10.40 -9.89 19.85
C VAL A 68 11.58 -10.85 19.93
N TRP A 69 12.67 -10.59 19.22
CA TRP A 69 13.87 -11.43 19.24
C TRP A 69 14.74 -11.10 20.46
N THR A 70 14.93 -9.80 20.71
CA THR A 70 15.69 -9.31 21.88
C THR A 70 14.82 -9.09 23.11
N ASN A 71 13.49 -9.23 22.98
CA ASN A 71 12.51 -8.89 24.03
C ASN A 71 12.53 -7.40 24.42
N GLU A 72 12.96 -6.53 23.54
CA GLU A 72 12.95 -5.09 23.78
C GLU A 72 11.60 -4.47 23.42
N GLU A 73 11.16 -3.54 24.25
CA GLU A 73 10.01 -2.69 24.00
C GLU A 73 10.38 -1.22 24.24
N LYS A 74 10.05 -0.36 23.28
CA LYS A 74 10.19 1.09 23.41
C LYS A 74 8.83 1.76 23.29
N ALA A 75 8.54 2.67 24.20
CA ALA A 75 7.31 3.45 24.24
C ALA A 75 7.66 4.93 24.23
N ILE A 76 7.51 5.58 23.06
CA ILE A 76 7.93 6.95 22.80
C ILE A 76 6.69 7.84 22.86
N GLY A 77 6.74 8.90 23.67
CA GLY A 77 5.67 9.90 23.72
C GLY A 77 5.57 10.64 22.39
N THR A 78 4.36 10.77 21.85
CA THR A 78 4.15 11.41 20.55
C THR A 78 3.85 12.90 20.63
N GLY A 79 3.69 13.45 21.83
CA GLY A 79 3.38 14.87 22.04
C GLY A 79 1.95 15.26 21.62
N SER A 80 1.80 16.51 21.20
CA SER A 80 0.55 17.09 20.70
C SER A 80 0.56 17.15 19.16
N PRO A 81 -0.61 17.27 18.51
CA PRO A 81 -0.68 17.52 17.08
C PRO A 81 0.11 18.79 16.72
N ASP A 82 0.87 18.73 15.62
CA ASP A 82 1.56 19.91 15.10
C ASP A 82 0.58 20.74 14.26
N PRO A 83 0.30 22.00 14.64
CA PRO A 83 -0.57 22.88 13.86
C PRO A 83 -0.04 23.20 12.46
N ASN A 84 1.26 23.05 12.25
CA ASN A 84 1.90 23.26 10.94
C ASN A 84 2.00 21.98 10.10
N CYS A 85 1.57 20.84 10.64
CA CYS A 85 1.55 19.60 9.88
C CYS A 85 0.68 19.73 8.64
N GLU A 86 1.20 19.39 7.46
CA GLU A 86 0.45 19.45 6.20
C GLU A 86 -0.87 18.69 6.31
N THR A 87 -0.82 17.45 6.83
CA THR A 87 -1.99 16.56 6.88
C THR A 87 -3.01 16.96 7.95
N CYS A 88 -2.65 16.95 9.24
CA CYS A 88 -3.65 17.17 10.30
C CYS A 88 -3.80 18.62 10.72
N GLY A 89 -2.76 19.46 10.58
CA GLY A 89 -2.79 20.89 10.88
C GLY A 89 -3.44 21.68 9.77
N LYS A 90 -2.87 21.63 8.57
CA LYS A 90 -3.35 22.40 7.39
C LYS A 90 -4.45 21.69 6.60
N ARG A 91 -4.73 20.40 6.87
CA ARG A 91 -5.68 19.55 6.14
C ARG A 91 -5.38 19.44 4.64
N HIS A 92 -4.12 19.54 4.26
CA HIS A 92 -3.64 19.28 2.94
C HIS A 92 -3.23 17.83 2.81
N PHE A 93 -4.02 17.06 2.04
CA PHE A 93 -3.85 15.61 1.87
C PHE A 93 -3.12 15.30 0.57
N GLU A 94 -1.86 15.68 0.51
CA GLU A 94 -1.03 15.65 -0.70
C GLU A 94 -1.07 14.30 -1.46
N PHE A 95 -1.26 13.18 -0.75
CA PHE A 95 -1.38 11.85 -1.37
C PHE A 95 -2.77 11.52 -1.90
N LEU A 96 -3.79 12.26 -1.50
CA LEU A 96 -5.14 12.16 -2.06
C LEU A 96 -5.32 13.16 -3.21
N ASP A 97 -4.69 14.33 -3.08
CA ASP A 97 -4.79 15.43 -4.02
C ASP A 97 -3.77 15.31 -5.16
N ALA A 98 -2.71 14.53 -4.98
CA ALA A 98 -1.78 14.18 -6.03
C ALA A 98 -2.56 13.50 -7.16
N GLY A 99 -3.03 14.31 -8.10
CA GLY A 99 -3.63 13.84 -9.33
C GLY A 99 -2.69 12.80 -9.91
N SER A 100 -3.14 11.59 -9.89
CA SER A 100 -2.58 10.37 -10.40
C SER A 100 -1.42 10.55 -11.38
N SER A 101 -0.22 10.70 -10.86
CA SER A 101 0.96 10.28 -11.62
C SER A 101 0.89 8.76 -11.72
N GLU A 102 1.18 8.19 -12.88
CA GLU A 102 1.35 6.74 -13.01
C GLU A 102 2.19 6.21 -11.85
N PHE A 103 1.56 5.45 -11.01
CA PHE A 103 2.22 4.89 -9.83
C PHE A 103 2.60 3.44 -10.13
N ALA A 104 3.88 3.15 -10.10
CA ALA A 104 4.37 1.78 -10.14
C ALA A 104 4.91 1.40 -8.76
N ALA A 105 4.38 0.38 -8.14
CA ALA A 105 4.83 -0.14 -6.86
C ALA A 105 5.22 -1.62 -6.98
N VAL A 106 6.41 -1.95 -6.52
CA VAL A 106 6.81 -3.35 -6.34
C VAL A 106 5.97 -3.96 -5.22
N LEU A 107 5.33 -5.08 -5.52
CA LEU A 107 4.52 -5.82 -4.54
C LEU A 107 5.44 -6.76 -3.74
N CYS A 108 5.53 -6.49 -2.44
CA CYS A 108 6.32 -7.31 -1.53
C CYS A 108 5.98 -8.81 -1.64
N GLY A 109 6.99 -9.66 -1.77
CA GLY A 109 6.86 -11.12 -1.71
C GLY A 109 6.29 -11.81 -2.93
N ARG A 110 6.20 -11.14 -4.08
CA ARG A 110 5.50 -11.72 -5.22
C ARG A 110 6.21 -11.64 -6.57
N ASP A 111 7.45 -11.10 -6.61
CA ASP A 111 8.12 -10.85 -7.88
C ASP A 111 7.13 -10.19 -8.87
N ALA A 112 6.52 -9.10 -8.43
CA ALA A 112 5.42 -8.46 -9.14
C ALA A 112 5.41 -6.95 -8.92
N VAL A 113 5.05 -6.22 -9.97
CA VAL A 113 4.87 -4.77 -9.97
C VAL A 113 3.41 -4.44 -10.24
N GLN A 114 2.82 -3.62 -9.39
CA GLN A 114 1.52 -3.01 -9.64
C GLN A 114 1.70 -1.69 -10.38
N ILE A 115 0.96 -1.50 -11.45
CA ILE A 115 0.84 -0.24 -12.18
C ILE A 115 -0.56 0.30 -11.97
N ALA A 116 -0.65 1.55 -11.56
CA ALA A 116 -1.88 2.30 -11.49
C ALA A 116 -1.81 3.44 -12.51
N PRO A 117 -2.69 3.47 -13.50
CA PRO A 117 -2.80 4.58 -14.45
C PRO A 117 -3.36 5.82 -13.75
N ASN A 118 -3.35 6.93 -14.47
CA ASN A 118 -3.94 8.18 -14.01
C ASN A 118 -5.42 8.03 -13.65
N ALA A 119 -5.91 8.80 -12.67
CA ALA A 119 -7.27 8.72 -12.17
C ALA A 119 -8.32 8.83 -13.28
N ASN A 120 -9.39 8.06 -13.17
CA ASN A 120 -10.54 7.96 -14.07
C ASN A 120 -10.35 7.11 -15.34
N THR A 121 -9.34 6.27 -15.41
CA THR A 121 -9.25 5.30 -16.50
C THR A 121 -10.30 4.21 -16.28
N LYS A 122 -11.27 4.09 -17.20
CA LYS A 122 -12.17 2.93 -17.28
C LYS A 122 -11.75 2.11 -18.49
N LEU A 123 -11.37 0.88 -18.26
CA LEU A 123 -11.00 -0.09 -19.27
C LEU A 123 -12.20 -1.00 -19.60
N ASP A 124 -12.51 -1.12 -20.87
CA ASP A 124 -13.41 -2.15 -21.36
C ASP A 124 -12.63 -3.47 -21.44
N LEU A 125 -12.87 -4.33 -20.45
CA LEU A 125 -12.18 -5.62 -20.35
C LEU A 125 -12.58 -6.58 -21.49
N ASP A 126 -13.80 -6.48 -22.03
CA ASP A 126 -14.25 -7.31 -23.13
C ASP A 126 -13.51 -6.95 -24.42
N GLN A 127 -13.41 -5.67 -24.73
CA GLN A 127 -12.66 -5.17 -25.87
C GLN A 127 -11.17 -5.52 -25.77
N LEU A 128 -10.61 -5.40 -24.56
CA LEU A 128 -9.21 -5.77 -24.31
C LEU A 128 -9.00 -7.28 -24.49
N ALA A 129 -9.91 -8.11 -23.97
CA ALA A 129 -9.85 -9.55 -24.12
C ALA A 129 -9.88 -9.98 -25.59
N ASP A 130 -10.78 -9.43 -26.37
CA ASP A 130 -10.90 -9.75 -27.79
C ASP A 130 -9.61 -9.42 -28.56
N ARG A 131 -8.97 -8.31 -28.22
CA ARG A 131 -7.67 -7.93 -28.80
C ARG A 131 -6.54 -8.89 -28.41
N LEU A 132 -6.52 -9.33 -27.15
CA LEU A 132 -5.45 -10.18 -26.62
C LEU A 132 -5.60 -11.66 -26.98
N LYS A 133 -6.82 -12.17 -27.18
CA LYS A 133 -7.10 -13.57 -27.55
C LYS A 133 -6.43 -14.02 -28.86
N PHE A 134 -6.08 -13.09 -29.75
CA PHE A 134 -5.33 -13.41 -30.96
C PHE A 134 -3.93 -13.97 -30.72
N ASN A 135 -3.31 -13.54 -29.61
CA ASN A 135 -1.90 -13.88 -29.31
C ASN A 135 -1.72 -14.66 -28.01
N PHE A 136 -2.71 -14.63 -27.10
CA PHE A 136 -2.57 -15.16 -25.75
C PHE A 136 -3.81 -15.94 -25.30
N SER A 137 -3.61 -16.91 -24.41
CA SER A 137 -4.70 -17.46 -23.62
C SER A 137 -5.17 -16.43 -22.60
N VAL A 138 -6.42 -16.02 -22.69
CA VAL A 138 -7.01 -15.00 -21.84
C VAL A 138 -8.01 -15.64 -20.90
N ASN A 139 -7.85 -15.40 -19.59
CA ASN A 139 -8.84 -15.74 -18.58
C ASN A 139 -9.47 -14.45 -18.07
N GLN A 140 -10.80 -14.34 -18.12
CA GLN A 140 -11.53 -13.13 -17.80
C GLN A 140 -12.76 -13.44 -16.94
N ASN A 141 -13.07 -12.51 -16.03
CA ASN A 141 -14.36 -12.42 -15.34
C ASN A 141 -14.84 -10.95 -15.33
N GLU A 142 -15.91 -10.66 -14.60
CA GLU A 142 -16.48 -9.29 -14.52
C GLU A 142 -15.56 -8.25 -13.87
N TYR A 143 -14.52 -8.67 -13.10
CA TYR A 143 -13.65 -7.79 -12.32
C TYR A 143 -12.24 -7.64 -12.90
N LEU A 144 -11.75 -8.65 -13.59
CA LEU A 144 -10.37 -8.70 -14.06
C LEU A 144 -10.19 -9.56 -15.29
N LEU A 145 -9.10 -9.29 -16.01
CA LEU A 145 -8.60 -10.03 -17.14
C LEU A 145 -7.16 -10.45 -16.86
N ARG A 146 -6.82 -11.71 -17.17
CA ARG A 146 -5.47 -12.26 -17.00
C ARG A 146 -4.98 -12.89 -18.29
N PHE A 147 -3.72 -12.62 -18.64
CA PHE A 147 -3.01 -13.23 -19.77
C PHE A 147 -1.52 -13.36 -19.45
N SER A 148 -0.80 -14.19 -20.20
CA SER A 148 0.61 -14.48 -19.96
C SER A 148 1.45 -14.21 -21.21
N PRO A 149 2.07 -13.03 -21.32
CA PRO A 149 3.06 -12.73 -22.35
C PRO A 149 4.43 -13.26 -21.93
N ASP A 150 5.01 -14.12 -22.74
CA ASP A 150 6.34 -14.73 -22.52
C ASP A 150 6.44 -15.41 -21.13
N VAL A 151 7.33 -14.92 -20.26
CA VAL A 151 7.54 -15.44 -18.90
C VAL A 151 6.74 -14.70 -17.84
N PHE A 152 5.99 -13.67 -18.21
CA PHE A 152 5.24 -12.82 -17.30
C PHE A 152 3.77 -13.24 -17.21
N GLU A 153 3.13 -12.92 -16.08
CA GLU A 153 1.68 -12.99 -15.93
C GLU A 153 1.14 -11.58 -15.68
N VAL A 154 0.20 -11.13 -16.50
CA VAL A 154 -0.41 -9.81 -16.37
C VAL A 154 -1.86 -9.95 -15.99
N THR A 155 -2.24 -9.32 -14.85
CA THR A 155 -3.62 -9.21 -14.41
C THR A 155 -4.06 -7.76 -14.52
N VAL A 156 -5.13 -7.49 -15.24
CA VAL A 156 -5.67 -6.14 -15.50
C VAL A 156 -7.05 -6.00 -14.86
N PHE A 157 -7.31 -4.87 -14.24
CA PHE A 157 -8.59 -4.54 -13.61
C PHE A 157 -9.36 -3.51 -14.44
N SER A 158 -10.69 -3.43 -14.24
CA SER A 158 -11.57 -2.50 -14.97
C SER A 158 -11.28 -1.02 -14.70
N ASP A 159 -10.60 -0.70 -13.61
CA ASP A 159 -10.12 0.66 -13.28
C ASP A 159 -8.77 1.00 -13.91
N GLY A 160 -8.27 0.14 -14.80
CA GLY A 160 -7.00 0.31 -15.52
C GLY A 160 -5.78 -0.12 -14.73
N ARG A 161 -5.87 -0.44 -13.46
CA ARG A 161 -4.74 -1.01 -12.72
C ARG A 161 -4.31 -2.33 -13.32
N ALA A 162 -3.01 -2.61 -13.29
CA ALA A 162 -2.47 -3.90 -13.67
C ALA A 162 -1.44 -4.40 -12.67
N ILE A 163 -1.35 -5.71 -12.52
CA ILE A 163 -0.28 -6.39 -11.80
C ILE A 163 0.50 -7.21 -12.81
N VAL A 164 1.78 -6.93 -12.92
CA VAL A 164 2.74 -7.67 -13.74
C VAL A 164 3.60 -8.53 -12.83
N LYS A 165 3.45 -9.84 -12.92
CA LYS A 165 4.19 -10.84 -12.16
C LYS A 165 5.32 -11.43 -12.99
N GLY A 166 6.44 -11.80 -12.37
CA GLY A 166 7.66 -12.30 -12.99
C GLY A 166 8.72 -11.22 -13.17
N THR A 167 8.54 -10.06 -12.53
CA THR A 167 9.54 -8.99 -12.46
C THR A 167 9.32 -8.11 -11.25
N ASP A 168 10.41 -7.59 -10.68
CA ASP A 168 10.45 -6.51 -9.69
C ASP A 168 10.89 -5.17 -10.33
N ASP A 169 11.24 -5.17 -11.62
CA ASP A 169 11.62 -3.97 -12.37
C ASP A 169 10.39 -3.22 -12.87
N SER A 170 10.19 -2.02 -12.31
CA SER A 170 9.10 -1.13 -12.70
C SER A 170 9.15 -0.68 -14.17
N THR A 171 10.34 -0.63 -14.78
CA THR A 171 10.52 -0.23 -16.19
C THR A 171 10.03 -1.34 -17.12
N VAL A 172 10.36 -2.59 -16.80
CA VAL A 172 9.87 -3.77 -17.54
C VAL A 172 8.35 -3.82 -17.45
N ALA A 173 7.80 -3.68 -16.23
CA ALA A 173 6.36 -3.72 -16.02
C ALA A 173 5.62 -2.61 -16.79
N ARG A 174 6.13 -1.37 -16.78
CA ARG A 174 5.57 -0.25 -17.56
C ARG A 174 5.62 -0.53 -19.08
N THR A 175 6.71 -1.12 -19.56
CA THR A 175 6.84 -1.49 -20.98
C THR A 175 5.78 -2.49 -21.38
N LEU A 176 5.55 -3.52 -20.56
CA LEU A 176 4.50 -4.52 -20.80
C LEU A 176 3.11 -3.89 -20.74
N TYR A 177 2.87 -3.01 -19.78
CA TYR A 177 1.62 -2.28 -19.65
C TYR A 177 1.33 -1.44 -20.90
N ALA A 178 2.27 -0.60 -21.32
CA ALA A 178 2.13 0.23 -22.51
C ALA A 178 1.93 -0.59 -23.79
N LYS A 179 2.64 -1.72 -23.92
CA LYS A 179 2.59 -2.59 -25.11
C LYS A 179 1.24 -3.29 -25.26
N TYR A 180 0.67 -3.78 -24.17
CA TYR A 180 -0.50 -4.68 -24.23
C TYR A 180 -1.80 -4.02 -23.80
N ILE A 181 -1.77 -3.08 -22.88
CA ILE A 181 -2.96 -2.41 -22.36
C ILE A 181 -3.15 -1.07 -23.05
N GLY A 182 -2.12 -0.23 -23.08
CA GLY A 182 -2.08 0.99 -23.90
C GLY A 182 -3.13 2.01 -23.47
N VAL A 183 -2.91 2.70 -22.36
CA VAL A 183 -3.73 3.86 -21.94
C VAL A 183 -2.81 5.07 -21.84
#